data_ff99fdf1ccfe821e29c410c309f937e0
#
_entry.id   ff99fdf1ccfe821e29c410c309f937e0
#
_cell.length_a   1.000
_cell.length_b   1.000
_cell.length_c   1.000
_cell.angle_alpha   90.00
_cell.angle_beta   90.00
_cell.angle_gamma   90.00
#
_symmetry.space_group_name_H-M   'P 1'
#
loop_
_entity.id
_entity.type
_entity.pdbx_description
1 polymer ?
#
loop_
_entity_poly.entity_id
_entity_poly.type
_entity_poly.pdbx_seq_one_letter_code
_entity_poly.pdbx_strand_id
1 'polypeptide(L)'
;GDKAPISEITKQLSDNFGVTLAGNGWTDANRTQISVVWQALDAVSCTDFLANLKAKVSGTIGINAASIGGFAWGDWSLTKPGYLTFDFTKWKEAVDLGDIGRLSRIVIHEFTHIFNADRDSNPKYWTEFQGLAAKQEVFSSYAGRNNLETLPEVVGYYVARCAKDNPYDTGKFNAYYEWVKTNIFAGREFGPAPGTKASCDVTQDQIPTPTPDWVKALSGD
;
A
#
# COMPACT_ATOMS: atom_id res chain seq x y z
N GLY A 1 -19.75 -19.19 -5.36
CA GLY A 1 -19.74 -19.02 -3.93
C GLY A 1 -20.04 -17.57 -3.59
N ASP A 2 -20.87 -17.35 -2.59
CA ASP A 2 -21.30 -16.02 -2.20
C ASP A 2 -20.10 -15.18 -1.77
N LYS A 3 -19.99 -13.97 -2.32
CA LYS A 3 -18.94 -13.02 -1.91
C LYS A 3 -19.23 -12.58 -0.47
N ALA A 4 -18.21 -12.53 0.38
CA ALA A 4 -18.34 -12.07 1.76
C ALA A 4 -19.04 -10.69 1.81
N PRO A 5 -19.94 -10.43 2.78
CA PRO A 5 -20.54 -9.12 2.96
C PRO A 5 -19.48 -8.03 3.16
N ILE A 6 -19.73 -6.81 2.66
CA ILE A 6 -18.78 -5.69 2.88
C ILE A 6 -18.57 -5.44 4.37
N SER A 7 -19.62 -5.59 5.19
CA SER A 7 -19.51 -5.46 6.65
C SER A 7 -18.51 -6.42 7.28
N GLU A 8 -18.36 -7.62 6.71
CA GLU A 8 -17.35 -8.57 7.17
C GLU A 8 -15.95 -8.17 6.74
N ILE A 9 -15.77 -7.76 5.47
CA ILE A 9 -14.46 -7.30 4.97
C ILE A 9 -13.99 -6.07 5.77
N THR A 10 -14.87 -5.11 6.02
CA THR A 10 -14.55 -3.91 6.81
C THR A 10 -14.25 -4.24 8.26
N LYS A 11 -14.99 -5.22 8.84
CA LYS A 11 -14.66 -5.72 10.18
C LYS A 11 -13.27 -6.34 10.23
N GLN A 12 -12.89 -7.13 9.23
CA GLN A 12 -11.55 -7.72 9.14
C GLN A 12 -10.46 -6.67 8.98
N LEU A 13 -10.68 -5.60 8.21
CA LEU A 13 -9.74 -4.47 8.13
C LEU A 13 -9.44 -3.91 9.52
N SER A 14 -10.46 -3.77 10.36
CA SER A 14 -10.28 -3.28 11.73
C SER A 14 -9.64 -4.32 12.66
N ASP A 15 -10.14 -5.54 12.64
CA ASP A 15 -9.75 -6.59 13.59
C ASP A 15 -8.34 -7.13 13.30
N ASN A 16 -8.03 -7.42 12.03
CA ASN A 16 -6.76 -8.06 11.66
C ASN A 16 -5.62 -7.04 11.51
N PHE A 17 -5.93 -5.88 10.92
CA PHE A 17 -4.89 -4.88 10.66
C PHE A 17 -4.93 -3.70 11.64
N GLY A 18 -5.96 -3.63 12.51
CA GLY A 18 -6.11 -2.62 13.55
C GLY A 18 -6.21 -1.21 12.99
N VAL A 19 -6.89 -1.04 11.84
CA VAL A 19 -7.17 0.26 11.24
C VAL A 19 -8.59 0.70 11.57
N THR A 20 -8.82 2.00 11.73
CA THR A 20 -10.16 2.57 11.87
C THR A 20 -10.65 3.05 10.51
N LEU A 21 -11.93 2.85 10.22
CA LEU A 21 -12.53 3.22 8.95
C LEU A 21 -13.47 4.40 9.11
N ALA A 22 -13.41 5.36 8.17
CA ALA A 22 -14.27 6.53 8.12
C ALA A 22 -14.71 6.82 6.69
N GLY A 23 -15.68 7.71 6.53
CA GLY A 23 -16.25 8.07 5.22
C GLY A 23 -17.35 7.11 4.77
N ASN A 24 -17.93 7.42 3.62
CA ASN A 24 -19.12 6.75 3.08
C ASN A 24 -18.83 5.79 1.91
N GLY A 25 -17.57 5.61 1.56
CA GLY A 25 -17.14 4.77 0.44
C GLY A 25 -17.14 3.26 0.73
N TRP A 26 -17.31 2.83 1.98
CA TRP A 26 -17.26 1.41 2.39
C TRP A 26 -18.57 0.68 2.09
N THR A 27 -18.92 0.57 0.81
CA THR A 27 -20.18 -0.02 0.31
C THR A 27 -19.93 -1.07 -0.76
N ASP A 28 -20.94 -1.89 -1.05
CA ASP A 28 -20.87 -2.90 -2.11
C ASP A 28 -20.53 -2.32 -3.50
N ALA A 29 -20.89 -1.08 -3.76
CA ALA A 29 -20.54 -0.39 -5.01
C ALA A 29 -19.02 -0.24 -5.20
N ASN A 30 -18.25 -0.23 -4.13
CA ASN A 30 -16.78 -0.10 -4.13
C ASN A 30 -16.07 -1.40 -3.71
N ARG A 31 -16.72 -2.54 -3.88
CA ARG A 31 -16.22 -3.84 -3.42
C ARG A 31 -14.80 -4.15 -3.90
N THR A 32 -14.51 -3.91 -5.17
CA THR A 32 -13.18 -4.16 -5.74
C THR A 32 -12.13 -3.28 -5.07
N GLN A 33 -12.39 -1.99 -4.89
CA GLN A 33 -11.49 -1.05 -4.23
C GLN A 33 -11.22 -1.46 -2.77
N ILE A 34 -12.27 -1.85 -2.04
CA ILE A 34 -12.18 -2.33 -0.66
C ILE A 34 -11.35 -3.61 -0.59
N SER A 35 -11.55 -4.54 -1.52
CA SER A 35 -10.78 -5.78 -1.62
C SER A 35 -9.29 -5.50 -1.88
N VAL A 36 -8.98 -4.49 -2.70
CA VAL A 36 -7.59 -4.07 -2.94
C VAL A 36 -6.93 -3.52 -1.67
N VAL A 37 -7.64 -2.69 -0.90
CA VAL A 37 -7.13 -2.20 0.39
C VAL A 37 -6.82 -3.38 1.30
N TRP A 38 -7.76 -4.32 1.43
CA TRP A 38 -7.58 -5.52 2.25
C TRP A 38 -6.36 -6.34 1.81
N GLN A 39 -6.25 -6.64 0.50
CA GLN A 39 -5.15 -7.44 -0.05
C GLN A 39 -3.78 -6.76 0.11
N ALA A 40 -3.71 -5.45 -0.07
CA ALA A 40 -2.46 -4.71 0.12
C ALA A 40 -1.98 -4.76 1.57
N LEU A 41 -2.91 -4.67 2.54
CA LEU A 41 -2.58 -4.79 3.96
C LEU A 41 -2.24 -6.24 4.34
N ASP A 42 -2.96 -7.21 3.80
CA ASP A 42 -2.68 -8.63 4.01
C ASP A 42 -1.29 -9.02 3.51
N ALA A 43 -0.90 -8.53 2.33
CA ALA A 43 0.42 -8.78 1.75
C ALA A 43 1.57 -8.38 2.69
N VAL A 44 1.41 -7.30 3.46
CA VAL A 44 2.44 -6.80 4.39
C VAL A 44 2.21 -7.26 5.84
N SER A 45 1.11 -7.92 6.14
CA SER A 45 0.71 -8.33 7.51
C SER A 45 1.66 -9.35 8.14
N CYS A 46 2.34 -10.16 7.31
CA CYS A 46 3.35 -11.11 7.76
C CYS A 46 4.71 -10.46 8.11
N THR A 47 4.79 -9.13 8.09
CA THR A 47 5.98 -8.34 8.44
C THR A 47 5.67 -7.39 9.58
N ASP A 48 6.71 -6.77 10.14
CA ASP A 48 6.54 -5.75 11.18
C ASP A 48 6.07 -4.38 10.63
N PHE A 49 5.79 -4.25 9.33
CA PHE A 49 5.48 -2.98 8.70
C PHE A 49 4.34 -2.24 9.40
N LEU A 50 3.16 -2.88 9.51
CA LEU A 50 1.98 -2.25 10.15
C LEU A 50 2.22 -1.95 11.64
N ALA A 51 2.92 -2.81 12.37
CA ALA A 51 3.26 -2.59 13.77
C ALA A 51 4.19 -1.37 13.93
N ASN A 52 5.19 -1.25 13.05
CA ASN A 52 6.10 -0.12 13.00
C ASN A 52 5.37 1.19 12.69
N LEU A 53 4.41 1.19 11.75
CA LEU A 53 3.60 2.37 11.44
C LEU A 53 2.79 2.83 12.65
N LYS A 54 2.13 1.90 13.35
CA LYS A 54 1.35 2.21 14.56
C LYS A 54 2.20 2.82 15.66
N ALA A 55 3.41 2.31 15.85
CA ALA A 55 4.35 2.85 16.81
C ALA A 55 4.73 4.32 16.52
N LYS A 56 4.82 4.70 15.24
CA LYS A 56 5.17 6.07 14.79
C LYS A 56 4.05 7.10 14.99
N VAL A 57 2.80 6.66 15.07
CA VAL A 57 1.63 7.54 15.16
C VAL A 57 0.74 7.29 16.38
N SER A 58 1.36 6.87 17.48
CA SER A 58 0.67 6.60 18.75
C SER A 58 -0.44 5.56 18.66
N GLY A 59 -0.28 4.57 17.78
CA GLY A 59 -1.10 3.38 17.71
C GLY A 59 -2.35 3.46 16.85
N THR A 60 -2.74 4.64 16.36
CA THR A 60 -3.97 4.77 15.56
C THR A 60 -3.65 5.02 14.09
N ILE A 61 -4.16 4.14 13.21
CA ILE A 61 -4.18 4.35 11.77
C ILE A 61 -5.64 4.38 11.32
N GLY A 62 -6.02 5.43 10.62
CA GLY A 62 -7.37 5.62 10.09
C GLY A 62 -7.38 5.71 8.56
N ILE A 63 -8.34 5.06 7.93
CA ILE A 63 -8.56 5.13 6.49
C ILE A 63 -9.92 5.76 6.23
N ASN A 64 -9.94 6.89 5.54
CA ASN A 64 -11.14 7.58 5.13
C ASN A 64 -11.43 7.27 3.64
N ALA A 65 -12.58 6.71 3.33
CA ALA A 65 -13.05 6.53 1.96
C ALA A 65 -13.94 7.70 1.56
N ALA A 66 -13.34 8.73 0.96
CA ALA A 66 -14.00 9.98 0.61
C ALA A 66 -13.39 10.62 -0.65
N SER A 67 -14.07 11.61 -1.21
CA SER A 67 -13.59 12.38 -2.34
C SER A 67 -12.39 13.23 -1.96
N ILE A 68 -11.38 13.28 -2.84
CA ILE A 68 -10.17 14.09 -2.72
C ILE A 68 -10.17 15.13 -3.85
N GLY A 69 -9.88 16.38 -3.53
CA GLY A 69 -9.74 17.44 -4.52
C GLY A 69 -8.57 17.23 -5.48
N GLY A 70 -8.61 17.88 -6.65
CA GLY A 70 -7.52 17.81 -7.63
C GLY A 70 -7.30 16.42 -8.25
N PHE A 71 -6.06 16.08 -8.56
CA PHE A 71 -5.69 14.87 -9.29
C PHE A 71 -5.32 13.68 -8.38
N ALA A 72 -5.15 13.88 -7.08
CA ALA A 72 -4.74 12.85 -6.15
C ALA A 72 -5.82 11.76 -5.99
N TRP A 73 -5.40 10.52 -5.90
CA TRP A 73 -6.23 9.32 -5.71
C TRP A 73 -6.12 8.75 -4.31
N GLY A 74 -5.03 9.06 -3.63
CA GLY A 74 -4.75 8.87 -2.22
C GLY A 74 -4.22 10.17 -1.64
N ASP A 75 -4.33 10.33 -0.33
CA ASP A 75 -3.82 11.50 0.40
C ASP A 75 -3.48 11.13 1.83
N TRP A 76 -2.38 11.68 2.30
CA TRP A 76 -1.92 11.54 3.68
C TRP A 76 -2.13 12.83 4.45
N SER A 77 -2.66 12.74 5.65
CA SER A 77 -2.96 13.92 6.47
C SER A 77 -1.72 14.46 7.18
N LEU A 78 -1.29 15.67 6.81
CA LEU A 78 -0.21 16.38 7.50
C LEU A 78 -0.55 16.76 8.95
N THR A 79 -1.83 16.98 9.26
CA THR A 79 -2.28 17.38 10.59
C THR A 79 -2.60 16.19 11.51
N LYS A 80 -2.83 15.02 10.91
CA LYS A 80 -3.09 13.77 11.60
C LYS A 80 -2.29 12.66 10.92
N PRO A 81 -1.00 12.51 11.22
CA PRO A 81 -0.07 11.66 10.46
C PRO A 81 -0.47 10.19 10.33
N GLY A 82 -1.32 9.67 11.21
CA GLY A 82 -1.86 8.31 11.11
C GLY A 82 -3.11 8.17 10.22
N TYR A 83 -3.57 9.24 9.55
CA TYR A 83 -4.82 9.20 8.77
C TYR A 83 -4.56 9.36 7.27
N LEU A 84 -5.18 8.49 6.49
CA LEU A 84 -5.13 8.42 5.03
C LEU A 84 -6.53 8.62 4.45
N THR A 85 -6.62 9.12 3.23
CA THR A 85 -7.88 9.18 2.47
C THR A 85 -7.67 8.50 1.12
N PHE A 86 -8.63 7.67 0.70
CA PHE A 86 -8.70 7.07 -0.63
C PHE A 86 -9.97 7.50 -1.35
N ASP A 87 -9.82 7.98 -2.59
CA ASP A 87 -10.93 8.35 -3.45
C ASP A 87 -11.37 7.16 -4.31
N PHE A 88 -12.27 6.35 -3.77
CA PHE A 88 -12.77 5.15 -4.47
C PHE A 88 -13.53 5.50 -5.76
N THR A 89 -14.05 6.72 -5.91
CA THR A 89 -14.66 7.17 -7.16
C THR A 89 -13.62 7.30 -8.25
N LYS A 90 -12.46 7.90 -7.95
CA LYS A 90 -11.34 7.98 -8.90
C LYS A 90 -10.71 6.62 -9.17
N TRP A 91 -10.67 5.73 -8.16
CA TRP A 91 -10.13 4.38 -8.31
C TRP A 91 -10.91 3.53 -9.31
N LYS A 92 -12.18 3.86 -9.53
CA LYS A 92 -13.01 3.17 -10.53
C LYS A 92 -12.36 3.17 -11.92
N GLU A 93 -11.63 4.22 -12.29
CA GLU A 93 -10.89 4.27 -13.55
C GLU A 93 -9.88 3.11 -13.68
N ALA A 94 -9.09 2.87 -12.63
CA ALA A 94 -8.12 1.76 -12.64
C ALA A 94 -8.82 0.40 -12.60
N VAL A 95 -9.93 0.28 -11.88
CA VAL A 95 -10.74 -0.95 -11.84
C VAL A 95 -11.27 -1.27 -13.24
N ASP A 96 -11.85 -0.30 -13.93
CA ASP A 96 -12.42 -0.45 -15.26
C ASP A 96 -11.34 -0.82 -16.31
N LEU A 97 -10.10 -0.35 -16.12
CA LEU A 97 -8.94 -0.67 -16.94
C LEU A 97 -8.22 -1.97 -16.55
N GLY A 98 -8.66 -2.64 -15.48
CA GLY A 98 -7.97 -3.82 -14.92
C GLY A 98 -6.58 -3.51 -14.35
N ASP A 99 -6.31 -2.24 -13.99
CA ASP A 99 -5.01 -1.78 -13.44
C ASP A 99 -5.01 -1.84 -11.91
N ILE A 100 -5.27 -3.02 -11.36
CA ILE A 100 -5.37 -3.25 -9.92
C ILE A 100 -4.02 -3.03 -9.22
N GLY A 101 -2.92 -3.35 -9.89
CA GLY A 101 -1.58 -3.11 -9.37
C GLY A 101 -1.30 -1.64 -9.04
N ARG A 102 -1.88 -0.71 -9.81
CA ARG A 102 -1.83 0.73 -9.52
C ARG A 102 -2.47 1.06 -8.18
N LEU A 103 -3.62 0.46 -7.88
CA LEU A 103 -4.34 0.70 -6.63
C LEU A 103 -3.59 0.11 -5.43
N SER A 104 -3.07 -1.11 -5.56
CA SER A 104 -2.23 -1.72 -4.52
C SER A 104 -0.99 -0.85 -4.21
N ARG A 105 -0.35 -0.31 -5.26
CA ARG A 105 0.76 0.63 -5.11
C ARG A 105 0.33 1.89 -4.35
N ILE A 106 -0.82 2.48 -4.67
CA ILE A 106 -1.33 3.67 -3.98
C ILE A 106 -1.57 3.38 -2.50
N VAL A 107 -2.17 2.24 -2.15
CA VAL A 107 -2.36 1.87 -0.73
C VAL A 107 -1.02 1.90 0.01
N ILE A 108 -0.04 1.16 -0.47
CA ILE A 108 1.27 1.06 0.21
C ILE A 108 2.01 2.41 0.19
N HIS A 109 1.90 3.19 -0.88
CA HIS A 109 2.45 4.53 -0.99
C HIS A 109 1.96 5.43 0.16
N GLU A 110 0.63 5.53 0.36
CA GLU A 110 0.07 6.37 1.42
C GLU A 110 0.45 5.86 2.83
N PHE A 111 0.43 4.55 3.04
CA PHE A 111 0.93 3.98 4.29
C PHE A 111 2.41 4.30 4.53
N THR A 112 3.22 4.44 3.49
CA THR A 112 4.63 4.80 3.63
C THR A 112 4.82 6.26 4.05
N HIS A 113 3.89 7.16 3.77
CA HIS A 113 3.92 8.50 4.36
C HIS A 113 3.81 8.43 5.90
N ILE A 114 3.04 7.49 6.45
CA ILE A 114 3.00 7.24 7.90
C ILE A 114 4.37 6.75 8.39
N PHE A 115 5.04 5.85 7.64
CA PHE A 115 6.39 5.41 7.97
C PHE A 115 7.36 6.58 8.08
N ASN A 116 7.20 7.58 7.22
CA ASN A 116 8.05 8.77 7.15
C ASN A 116 7.58 9.92 8.07
N ALA A 117 6.53 9.71 8.88
CA ALA A 117 5.97 10.76 9.74
C ALA A 117 6.91 11.21 10.85
N ASP A 118 7.82 10.34 11.31
CA ASP A 118 8.78 10.62 12.37
C ASP A 118 10.18 11.04 11.88
N ARG A 119 10.34 11.34 10.59
CA ARG A 119 11.65 11.66 9.98
C ARG A 119 12.42 12.77 10.69
N ASP A 120 11.71 13.75 11.26
CA ASP A 120 12.33 14.89 11.94
C ASP A 120 12.79 14.54 13.36
N SER A 121 12.12 13.59 14.01
CA SER A 121 12.46 13.09 15.35
C SER A 121 13.38 11.85 15.32
N ASN A 122 13.39 11.12 14.20
CA ASN A 122 14.24 9.96 13.95
C ASN A 122 14.97 10.10 12.59
N PRO A 123 15.91 11.06 12.48
CA PRO A 123 16.46 11.45 11.19
C PRO A 123 17.42 10.42 10.56
N LYS A 124 17.88 9.41 11.32
CA LYS A 124 18.92 8.50 10.84
C LYS A 124 18.54 7.79 9.53
N TYR A 125 17.41 7.06 9.53
CA TYR A 125 16.97 6.33 8.33
C TYR A 125 16.66 7.28 7.18
N TRP A 126 16.11 8.47 7.50
CA TRP A 126 15.76 9.47 6.49
C TRP A 126 17.01 10.04 5.83
N THR A 127 18.04 10.37 6.60
CA THR A 127 19.32 10.84 6.07
C THR A 127 20.01 9.77 5.21
N GLU A 128 19.97 8.51 5.66
CA GLU A 128 20.49 7.38 4.88
C GLU A 128 19.75 7.22 3.55
N PHE A 129 18.42 7.26 3.57
CA PHE A 129 17.61 7.17 2.36
C PHE A 129 17.85 8.35 1.42
N GLN A 130 17.91 9.57 1.92
CA GLN A 130 18.22 10.76 1.10
C GLN A 130 19.61 10.67 0.49
N GLY A 131 20.61 10.19 1.24
CA GLY A 131 21.97 9.96 0.73
C GLY A 131 22.02 8.89 -0.36
N LEU A 132 21.14 7.89 -0.29
CA LEU A 132 20.95 6.91 -1.35
C LEU A 132 20.27 7.57 -2.57
N ALA A 133 19.18 8.27 -2.37
CA ALA A 133 18.37 8.88 -3.42
C ALA A 133 19.18 9.89 -4.25
N ALA A 134 20.05 10.66 -3.62
CA ALA A 134 20.93 11.61 -4.29
C ALA A 134 21.91 10.98 -5.29
N LYS A 135 22.10 9.66 -5.26
CA LYS A 135 22.99 8.91 -6.15
C LYS A 135 22.24 8.13 -7.23
N GLN A 136 20.92 8.18 -7.23
CA GLN A 136 20.09 7.44 -8.16
C GLN A 136 19.45 8.37 -9.20
N GLU A 137 19.07 7.80 -10.33
CA GLU A 137 18.14 8.45 -11.27
C GLU A 137 16.77 8.63 -10.61
N VAL A 138 15.93 9.50 -11.17
CA VAL A 138 14.55 9.69 -10.73
C VAL A 138 13.78 8.39 -10.87
N PHE A 139 13.25 7.88 -9.77
CA PHE A 139 12.61 6.56 -9.70
C PHE A 139 11.33 6.47 -10.55
N SER A 140 10.47 7.49 -10.44
CA SER A 140 9.26 7.64 -11.25
C SER A 140 8.98 9.13 -11.47
N SER A 141 8.13 9.46 -12.44
CA SER A 141 7.73 10.85 -12.68
C SER A 141 7.04 11.48 -11.46
N TYR A 142 6.39 10.67 -10.63
CA TYR A 142 5.76 11.13 -9.40
C TYR A 142 6.81 11.36 -8.28
N ALA A 143 7.73 10.42 -8.11
CA ALA A 143 8.86 10.56 -7.17
C ALA A 143 9.70 11.82 -7.45
N GLY A 144 9.83 12.22 -8.71
CA GLY A 144 10.55 13.43 -9.11
C GLY A 144 9.88 14.74 -8.75
N ARG A 145 8.63 14.74 -8.25
CA ARG A 145 7.91 15.98 -7.89
C ARG A 145 8.46 16.63 -6.63
N ASN A 146 8.78 15.83 -5.63
CA ASN A 146 9.49 16.26 -4.44
C ASN A 146 10.13 15.04 -3.74
N ASN A 147 11.13 15.29 -2.91
CA ASN A 147 11.89 14.24 -2.23
C ASN A 147 11.07 13.44 -1.19
N LEU A 148 9.93 13.95 -0.74
CA LEU A 148 9.05 13.24 0.20
C LEU A 148 8.24 12.15 -0.51
N GLU A 149 8.04 12.25 -1.83
CA GLU A 149 7.34 11.25 -2.63
C GLU A 149 8.23 10.07 -3.04
N THR A 150 9.56 10.26 -3.03
CA THR A 150 10.48 9.21 -3.49
C THR A 150 10.38 7.94 -2.64
N LEU A 151 10.40 8.06 -1.31
CA LEU A 151 10.30 6.88 -0.44
C LEU A 151 8.94 6.17 -0.58
N PRO A 152 7.79 6.84 -0.55
CA PRO A 152 6.49 6.22 -0.80
C PRO A 152 6.40 5.51 -2.14
N GLU A 153 6.91 6.10 -3.21
CA GLU A 153 6.93 5.47 -4.54
C GLU A 153 7.81 4.21 -4.56
N VAL A 154 9.01 4.30 -4.03
CA VAL A 154 9.96 3.19 -3.96
C VAL A 154 9.37 2.01 -3.21
N VAL A 155 8.74 2.24 -2.05
CA VAL A 155 8.10 1.21 -1.22
C VAL A 155 6.80 0.70 -1.86
N GLY A 156 6.00 1.59 -2.43
CA GLY A 156 4.75 1.23 -3.12
C GLY A 156 4.99 0.22 -4.25
N TYR A 157 5.96 0.50 -5.11
CA TYR A 157 6.34 -0.41 -6.20
C TYR A 157 7.09 -1.67 -5.72
N TYR A 158 7.77 -1.61 -4.58
CA TYR A 158 8.42 -2.78 -3.98
C TYR A 158 7.41 -3.85 -3.57
N VAL A 159 6.30 -3.46 -2.98
CA VAL A 159 5.21 -4.36 -2.59
C VAL A 159 4.33 -4.69 -3.79
N ALA A 160 3.88 -3.69 -4.54
CA ALA A 160 3.01 -3.88 -5.69
C ALA A 160 3.82 -4.19 -6.97
N ARG A 161 4.50 -5.36 -7.00
CA ARG A 161 5.33 -5.76 -8.15
C ARG A 161 4.55 -5.88 -9.46
N CYS A 162 3.23 -6.06 -9.37
CA CYS A 162 2.32 -6.13 -10.52
C CYS A 162 1.80 -4.78 -11.00
N ALA A 163 2.20 -3.67 -10.40
CA ALA A 163 1.89 -2.35 -10.93
C ALA A 163 2.53 -2.16 -12.31
N LYS A 164 1.76 -1.61 -13.26
CA LYS A 164 2.28 -1.33 -14.62
C LYS A 164 3.48 -0.40 -14.54
N ASP A 165 4.39 -0.59 -15.51
CA ASP A 165 5.61 0.23 -15.64
C ASP A 165 6.42 0.30 -14.35
N ASN A 166 6.48 -0.83 -13.61
CA ASN A 166 7.21 -0.92 -12.36
C ASN A 166 8.71 -0.62 -12.61
N PRO A 167 9.27 0.44 -12.00
CA PRO A 167 10.67 0.84 -12.25
C PRO A 167 11.68 -0.25 -11.91
N TYR A 168 11.37 -1.13 -10.95
CA TYR A 168 12.24 -2.26 -10.62
C TYR A 168 12.41 -3.27 -11.76
N ASP A 169 11.46 -3.36 -12.69
CA ASP A 169 11.53 -4.28 -13.83
C ASP A 169 12.69 -3.93 -14.77
N THR A 170 13.19 -2.69 -14.73
CA THR A 170 14.33 -2.23 -15.53
C THR A 170 15.69 -2.73 -15.02
N GLY A 171 15.77 -3.19 -13.79
CA GLY A 171 17.03 -3.55 -13.12
C GLY A 171 17.91 -2.37 -12.68
N LYS A 172 17.47 -1.13 -12.91
CA LYS A 172 18.27 0.07 -12.60
C LYS A 172 18.30 0.44 -11.11
N PHE A 173 17.26 0.08 -10.36
CA PHE A 173 17.00 0.57 -9.01
C PHE A 173 17.28 -0.46 -7.90
N ASN A 174 18.26 -1.32 -8.11
CA ASN A 174 18.66 -2.36 -7.14
C ASN A 174 19.00 -1.77 -5.77
N ALA A 175 19.62 -0.59 -5.73
CA ALA A 175 20.00 0.03 -4.46
C ALA A 175 18.77 0.45 -3.62
N TYR A 176 17.72 0.96 -4.25
CA TYR A 176 16.45 1.21 -3.57
C TYR A 176 15.78 -0.10 -3.11
N TYR A 177 15.77 -1.11 -3.98
CA TYR A 177 15.19 -2.41 -3.67
C TYR A 177 15.82 -3.03 -2.42
N GLU A 178 17.15 -3.11 -2.36
CA GLU A 178 17.89 -3.68 -1.24
C GLU A 178 17.72 -2.84 0.04
N TRP A 179 17.66 -1.51 -0.10
CA TRP A 179 17.41 -0.64 1.04
C TRP A 179 16.02 -0.89 1.66
N VAL A 180 14.97 -0.95 0.84
CA VAL A 180 13.59 -1.23 1.29
C VAL A 180 13.48 -2.62 1.89
N LYS A 181 14.04 -3.63 1.21
CA LYS A 181 14.09 -5.01 1.69
C LYS A 181 14.67 -5.09 3.09
N THR A 182 15.80 -4.44 3.31
CA THR A 182 16.55 -4.51 4.58
C THR A 182 15.91 -3.66 5.68
N ASN A 183 15.55 -2.40 5.36
CA ASN A 183 15.21 -1.41 6.39
C ASN A 183 13.70 -1.34 6.71
N ILE A 184 12.83 -1.81 5.79
CA ILE A 184 11.39 -1.74 5.97
C ILE A 184 10.78 -3.13 6.19
N PHE A 185 11.22 -4.11 5.41
CA PHE A 185 10.57 -5.44 5.37
C PHE A 185 11.43 -6.59 5.90
N ALA A 186 12.55 -6.30 6.58
CA ALA A 186 13.41 -7.29 7.25
C ALA A 186 13.79 -8.50 6.35
N GLY A 187 14.05 -8.24 5.09
CA GLY A 187 14.43 -9.24 4.10
C GLY A 187 13.28 -9.85 3.30
N ARG A 188 12.01 -9.51 3.62
CA ARG A 188 10.84 -10.04 2.87
C ARG A 188 10.78 -9.41 1.47
N GLU A 189 10.59 -10.25 0.46
CA GLU A 189 10.35 -9.87 -0.94
C GLU A 189 8.91 -10.15 -1.35
N PHE A 190 8.35 -9.28 -2.21
CA PHE A 190 6.97 -9.34 -2.69
C PHE A 190 6.86 -9.68 -4.17
N GLY A 191 7.91 -10.19 -4.76
CA GLY A 191 7.96 -10.60 -6.16
C GLY A 191 9.41 -10.84 -6.60
N PRO A 192 9.65 -10.98 -7.90
CA PRO A 192 10.98 -11.27 -8.41
C PRO A 192 11.95 -10.10 -8.17
N ALA A 193 13.24 -10.43 -8.15
CA ALA A 193 14.32 -9.45 -8.06
C ALA A 193 14.25 -8.39 -9.19
N PRO A 194 14.84 -7.21 -8.98
CA PRO A 194 14.92 -6.18 -10.01
C PRO A 194 15.52 -6.71 -11.33
N GLY A 195 15.02 -6.20 -12.45
CA GLY A 195 15.36 -6.69 -13.80
C GLY A 195 14.50 -7.86 -14.27
N THR A 196 13.62 -8.38 -13.42
CA THR A 196 12.66 -9.42 -13.78
C THR A 196 11.24 -8.90 -13.57
N LYS A 197 10.42 -8.94 -14.62
CA LYS A 197 9.01 -8.55 -14.54
C LYS A 197 8.22 -9.62 -13.78
N ALA A 198 7.36 -9.19 -12.86
CA ALA A 198 6.45 -10.10 -12.19
C ALA A 198 5.44 -10.68 -13.17
N SER A 199 5.11 -11.97 -13.02
CA SER A 199 3.98 -12.60 -13.71
C SER A 199 2.71 -12.25 -12.93
N CYS A 200 1.79 -11.55 -13.59
CA CYS A 200 0.62 -10.95 -12.94
C CYS A 200 -0.64 -11.36 -13.73
N ASP A 201 -0.87 -12.66 -13.83
CA ASP A 201 -1.98 -13.24 -14.58
C ASP A 201 -3.33 -13.17 -13.82
N VAL A 202 -3.44 -12.26 -12.84
CA VAL A 202 -4.67 -12.12 -12.06
C VAL A 202 -5.67 -11.29 -12.84
N THR A 203 -6.66 -11.94 -13.44
CA THR A 203 -7.83 -11.25 -13.96
C THR A 203 -8.68 -10.71 -12.81
N GLN A 204 -9.49 -9.68 -13.06
CA GLN A 204 -10.38 -9.08 -12.05
C GLN A 204 -11.28 -10.13 -11.38
N ASP A 205 -11.66 -11.17 -12.11
CA ASP A 205 -12.48 -12.29 -11.61
C ASP A 205 -11.69 -13.24 -10.67
N GLN A 206 -10.37 -13.16 -10.68
CA GLN A 206 -9.46 -13.96 -9.84
C GLN A 206 -8.97 -13.22 -8.61
N ILE A 207 -9.43 -11.97 -8.37
CA ILE A 207 -9.18 -11.31 -7.09
C ILE A 207 -9.89 -12.16 -6.04
N PRO A 208 -9.14 -12.87 -5.16
CA PRO A 208 -9.76 -13.72 -4.17
C PRO A 208 -10.68 -12.85 -3.32
N THR A 209 -11.93 -13.26 -3.20
CA THR A 209 -12.75 -12.72 -2.13
C THR A 209 -12.05 -13.14 -0.84
N PRO A 210 -11.66 -12.23 0.05
CA PRO A 210 -10.97 -12.60 1.25
C PRO A 210 -11.91 -13.49 2.09
N THR A 211 -11.65 -14.78 2.02
CA THR A 211 -12.12 -15.72 3.03
C THR A 211 -10.87 -16.08 3.82
N PRO A 212 -10.61 -15.43 4.92
CA PRO A 212 -9.42 -15.72 5.71
C PRO A 212 -9.44 -17.19 6.13
N ASP A 213 -8.30 -17.85 6.11
CA ASP A 213 -8.19 -19.24 6.57
C ASP A 213 -8.65 -19.43 8.02
N TRP A 214 -8.60 -18.36 8.83
CA TRP A 214 -9.13 -18.39 10.18
C TRP A 214 -10.67 -18.49 10.24
N VAL A 215 -11.42 -18.02 9.22
CA VAL A 215 -12.87 -18.25 9.15
C VAL A 215 -13.16 -19.73 8.99
N LYS A 216 -12.35 -20.45 8.19
CA LYS A 216 -12.44 -21.91 8.05
C LYS A 216 -12.08 -22.61 9.37
N ALA A 217 -11.07 -22.09 10.08
CA ALA A 217 -10.67 -22.63 11.39
C ALA A 217 -11.74 -22.45 12.48
N LEU A 218 -12.59 -21.42 12.37
CA LEU A 218 -13.69 -21.18 13.30
C LEU A 218 -14.99 -21.91 12.92
N SER A 219 -15.16 -22.28 11.64
CA SER A 219 -16.34 -23.01 11.17
C SER A 219 -16.27 -24.53 11.40
N GLY A 220 -15.11 -25.06 11.80
CA GLY A 220 -14.97 -26.48 12.18
C GLY A 220 -15.09 -27.46 11.03
N ASP A 221 -14.87 -27.01 9.76
CA ASP A 221 -14.78 -27.86 8.56
C ASP A 221 -13.35 -28.26 8.23
#